data_bad2a1ebdb25d16caf84e8a0755a21a3
#
_entry.id   bad2a1ebdb25d16caf84e8a0755a21a3
#
_cell.length_a   1.000
_cell.length_b   1.000
_cell.length_c   1.000
_cell.angle_alpha   90.00
_cell.angle_beta   90.00
_cell.angle_gamma   90.00
#
_symmetry.space_group_name_H-M   'P 1'
#
loop_
_entity.id
_entity.type
_entity.pdbx_description
1 polymer ?
#
loop_
_entity_poly.entity_id
_entity_poly.type
_entity_poly.pdbx_seq_one_letter_code
_entity_poly.pdbx_strand_id
1 'polypeptide(L)'
;MPDYKRWFGDGGTYFFTIITYDRRKIFDNPIAQEILHQVIKEVQAKHPFKIQGIVLLPDHIHCIWNMPQDDNYSLRWRLIKSKFTKLWFANGGSDKKVSLSRTKRSERGVWQRRFWEHLIRSQKDFAKHMDYIHYNPVKHGYVKCPHQWKYSTFHRWVKNEIYPENWLCQCNENCKKPDFENIKNSIGE
;
A
#
# COMPACT_ATOMS: atom_id res chain seq x y z
N MET A 1 17.21 -16.22 2.43
CA MET A 1 16.18 -15.21 2.79
C MET A 1 16.85 -14.18 3.65
N PRO A 2 16.73 -12.88 3.38
CA PRO A 2 17.27 -11.87 4.27
C PRO A 2 16.63 -12.02 5.65
N ASP A 3 17.45 -12.02 6.70
CA ASP A 3 17.00 -12.12 8.09
C ASP A 3 16.49 -10.72 8.51
N TYR A 4 15.24 -10.43 8.12
CA TYR A 4 14.63 -9.13 8.29
C TYR A 4 14.07 -9.02 9.70
N LYS A 5 14.74 -8.25 10.57
CA LYS A 5 14.28 -7.92 11.92
C LYS A 5 13.36 -6.71 11.86
N ARG A 6 12.14 -6.86 12.36
CA ARG A 6 11.21 -5.75 12.54
C ARG A 6 11.70 -4.84 13.66
N TRP A 7 11.71 -3.54 13.37
CA TRP A 7 11.98 -2.53 14.39
C TRP A 7 10.69 -2.22 15.15
N PHE A 8 10.78 -2.12 16.48
CA PHE A 8 9.70 -1.70 17.37
C PHE A 8 10.17 -0.51 18.19
N GLY A 9 9.40 0.57 18.23
CA GLY A 9 9.66 1.80 18.98
C GLY A 9 8.37 2.50 19.40
N ASP A 10 8.44 3.61 20.09
CA ASP A 10 7.29 4.34 20.64
C ASP A 10 6.59 5.22 19.58
N GLY A 11 6.15 4.59 18.51
CA GLY A 11 5.57 5.27 17.37
C GLY A 11 6.59 5.54 16.26
N GLY A 12 6.12 6.04 15.11
CA GLY A 12 6.96 6.32 13.95
C GLY A 12 6.17 6.49 12.67
N THR A 13 6.88 6.81 11.61
CA THR A 13 6.31 6.86 10.27
C THR A 13 6.89 5.72 9.45
N TYR A 14 6.02 4.88 8.90
CA TYR A 14 6.41 3.67 8.19
C TYR A 14 5.82 3.66 6.79
N PHE A 15 6.64 3.28 5.82
CA PHE A 15 6.20 2.90 4.48
C PHE A 15 5.92 1.39 4.44
N PHE A 16 4.86 0.99 3.72
CA PHE A 16 4.48 -0.41 3.55
C PHE A 16 4.20 -0.76 2.10
N THR A 17 4.56 -2.01 1.74
CA THR A 17 4.10 -2.67 0.52
C THR A 17 3.35 -3.94 0.90
N ILE A 18 2.06 -3.99 0.54
CA ILE A 18 1.16 -5.11 0.83
C ILE A 18 0.69 -5.72 -0.48
N ILE A 19 0.98 -6.98 -0.70
CA ILE A 19 0.74 -7.65 -1.98
C ILE A 19 -0.31 -8.75 -1.83
N THR A 20 -1.17 -8.91 -2.83
CA THR A 20 -2.09 -10.04 -2.93
C THR A 20 -1.34 -11.34 -3.20
N TYR A 21 -1.92 -12.47 -2.84
CA TYR A 21 -1.31 -13.77 -3.10
C TYR A 21 -1.16 -14.00 -4.61
N ASP A 22 0.07 -14.29 -5.02
CA ASP A 22 0.43 -14.55 -6.43
C ASP A 22 0.08 -13.34 -7.35
N ARG A 23 0.21 -12.13 -6.82
CA ARG A 23 -0.11 -10.86 -7.52
C ARG A 23 -1.45 -10.87 -8.25
N ARG A 24 -2.47 -11.54 -7.67
CA ARG A 24 -3.82 -11.52 -8.21
C ARG A 24 -4.39 -10.11 -8.21
N LYS A 25 -4.96 -9.69 -9.31
CA LYS A 25 -5.56 -8.36 -9.48
C LYS A 25 -6.94 -8.26 -8.80
N ILE A 26 -6.98 -8.55 -7.49
CA ILE A 26 -8.23 -8.55 -6.70
C ILE A 26 -8.88 -7.16 -6.70
N PHE A 27 -8.06 -6.11 -6.70
CA PHE A 27 -8.52 -4.73 -6.63
C PHE A 27 -8.94 -4.13 -7.98
N ASP A 28 -8.97 -4.91 -9.07
CA ASP A 28 -9.72 -4.53 -10.27
C ASP A 28 -11.24 -4.62 -10.02
N ASN A 29 -11.66 -5.34 -8.96
CA ASN A 29 -13.07 -5.46 -8.58
C ASN A 29 -13.48 -4.30 -7.65
N PRO A 30 -14.49 -3.48 -8.02
CA PRO A 30 -14.96 -2.36 -7.21
C PRO A 30 -15.42 -2.75 -5.79
N ILE A 31 -16.03 -3.93 -5.64
CA ILE A 31 -16.45 -4.45 -4.32
C ILE A 31 -15.23 -4.66 -3.41
N ALA A 32 -14.12 -5.20 -3.95
CA ALA A 32 -12.89 -5.37 -3.19
C ALA A 32 -12.30 -4.02 -2.73
N GLN A 33 -12.39 -2.98 -3.58
CA GLN A 33 -11.93 -1.64 -3.24
C GLN A 33 -12.75 -1.04 -2.10
N GLU A 34 -14.09 -1.17 -2.15
CA GLU A 34 -15.01 -0.70 -1.11
C GLU A 34 -14.78 -1.44 0.21
N ILE A 35 -14.68 -2.76 0.18
CA ILE A 35 -14.37 -3.59 1.36
C ILE A 35 -13.06 -3.12 2.00
N LEU A 36 -12.00 -2.92 1.21
CA LEU A 36 -10.72 -2.47 1.74
C LEU A 36 -10.83 -1.12 2.44
N HIS A 37 -11.52 -0.16 1.82
CA HIS A 37 -11.73 1.16 2.38
C HIS A 37 -12.52 1.11 3.70
N GLN A 38 -13.62 0.35 3.73
CA GLN A 38 -14.42 0.14 4.95
C GLN A 38 -13.58 -0.48 6.07
N VAL A 39 -12.87 -1.56 5.78
CA VAL A 39 -12.06 -2.28 6.78
C VAL A 39 -10.93 -1.42 7.32
N ILE A 40 -10.26 -0.64 6.49
CA ILE A 40 -9.23 0.30 6.97
C ILE A 40 -9.85 1.30 7.94
N LYS A 41 -10.99 1.92 7.64
CA LYS A 41 -11.69 2.85 8.54
C LYS A 41 -12.08 2.19 9.87
N GLU A 42 -12.63 0.98 9.83
CA GLU A 42 -13.02 0.23 11.04
C GLU A 42 -11.81 -0.08 11.94
N VAL A 43 -10.67 -0.45 11.33
CA VAL A 43 -9.45 -0.73 12.10
C VAL A 43 -8.85 0.57 12.65
N GLN A 44 -8.84 1.66 11.88
CA GLN A 44 -8.38 2.97 12.34
C GLN A 44 -9.17 3.50 13.54
N ALA A 45 -10.50 3.27 13.57
CA ALA A 45 -11.35 3.70 14.68
C ALA A 45 -11.00 3.00 16.00
N LYS A 46 -10.54 1.75 15.95
CA LYS A 46 -10.19 0.94 17.14
C LYS A 46 -8.69 0.94 17.47
N HIS A 47 -7.87 1.10 16.48
CA HIS A 47 -6.41 1.07 16.55
C HIS A 47 -5.86 2.25 15.76
N PRO A 48 -5.83 3.46 16.31
CA PRO A 48 -5.53 4.69 15.60
C PRO A 48 -4.18 4.67 14.85
N PHE A 49 -4.17 5.17 13.64
CA PHE A 49 -3.01 5.50 12.82
C PHE A 49 -3.42 6.52 11.74
N LYS A 50 -2.47 7.31 11.24
CA LYS A 50 -2.75 8.33 10.24
C LYS A 50 -2.15 7.93 8.89
N ILE A 51 -2.98 7.82 7.85
CA ILE A 51 -2.51 7.58 6.49
C ILE A 51 -2.01 8.90 5.89
N GLN A 52 -0.70 9.00 5.70
CA GLN A 52 -0.07 10.15 5.06
C GLN A 52 -0.17 10.05 3.54
N GLY A 53 0.11 8.87 2.99
CA GLY A 53 -0.02 8.57 1.58
C GLY A 53 -0.50 7.14 1.37
N ILE A 54 -1.27 6.91 0.31
CA ILE A 54 -1.69 5.57 -0.13
C ILE A 54 -1.95 5.58 -1.62
N VAL A 55 -1.59 4.49 -2.28
CA VAL A 55 -2.07 4.12 -3.62
C VAL A 55 -2.52 2.67 -3.58
N LEU A 56 -3.72 2.42 -4.12
CA LEU A 56 -4.24 1.08 -4.33
C LEU A 56 -4.08 0.72 -5.80
N LEU A 57 -3.32 -0.32 -6.06
CA LEU A 57 -3.07 -0.90 -7.38
C LEU A 57 -3.81 -2.23 -7.51
N PRO A 58 -3.99 -2.79 -8.72
CA PRO A 58 -4.78 -4.00 -8.93
C PRO A 58 -4.40 -5.18 -8.03
N ASP A 59 -3.12 -5.34 -7.70
CA ASP A 59 -2.56 -6.49 -6.99
C ASP A 59 -1.77 -6.13 -5.72
N HIS A 60 -1.63 -4.85 -5.39
CA HIS A 60 -0.88 -4.41 -4.21
C HIS A 60 -1.23 -3.00 -3.74
N ILE A 61 -0.75 -2.67 -2.56
CA ILE A 61 -0.93 -1.38 -1.90
C ILE A 61 0.44 -0.85 -1.49
N HIS A 62 0.71 0.41 -1.79
CA HIS A 62 1.77 1.16 -1.11
C HIS A 62 1.14 2.20 -0.22
N CYS A 63 1.62 2.36 1.00
CA CYS A 63 1.16 3.42 1.88
C CYS A 63 2.22 3.86 2.89
N ILE A 64 2.07 5.09 3.37
CA ILE A 64 2.80 5.62 4.53
C ILE A 64 1.80 5.86 5.65
N TRP A 65 2.09 5.24 6.81
CA TRP A 65 1.35 5.46 8.06
C TRP A 65 2.21 6.18 9.08
N ASN A 66 1.61 7.14 9.76
CA ASN A 66 2.15 7.67 11.01
C ASN A 66 1.44 6.97 12.18
N MET A 67 2.24 6.39 13.07
CA MET A 67 1.80 5.67 14.27
C MET A 67 1.94 6.60 15.47
N PRO A 68 0.84 6.96 16.16
CA PRO A 68 0.89 8.06 17.14
C PRO A 68 1.53 7.68 18.48
N GLN A 69 1.43 6.44 18.92
CA GLN A 69 1.80 6.05 20.28
C GLN A 69 2.45 4.67 20.37
N ASP A 70 2.33 3.86 19.34
CA ASP A 70 2.88 2.51 19.27
C ASP A 70 3.31 2.21 17.84
N ASP A 71 4.07 1.16 17.65
CA ASP A 71 4.46 0.66 16.35
C ASP A 71 3.85 -0.70 16.00
N ASN A 72 2.72 -1.04 16.63
CA ASN A 72 2.05 -2.32 16.40
C ASN A 72 1.28 -2.34 15.05
N TYR A 73 1.96 -1.91 13.96
CA TYR A 73 1.44 -1.99 12.60
C TYR A 73 1.15 -3.43 12.18
N SER A 74 1.87 -4.41 12.73
CA SER A 74 1.65 -5.82 12.44
C SER A 74 0.26 -6.29 12.86
N LEU A 75 -0.23 -5.87 14.04
CA LEU A 75 -1.59 -6.13 14.48
C LEU A 75 -2.61 -5.49 13.52
N ARG A 76 -2.41 -4.23 13.18
CA ARG A 76 -3.30 -3.49 12.28
C ARG A 76 -3.41 -4.14 10.91
N TRP A 77 -2.29 -4.51 10.31
CA TRP A 77 -2.29 -5.24 9.03
C TRP A 77 -2.92 -6.62 9.13
N ARG A 78 -2.70 -7.34 10.23
CA ARG A 78 -3.36 -8.62 10.48
C ARG A 78 -4.89 -8.46 10.53
N LEU A 79 -5.38 -7.47 11.25
CA LEU A 79 -6.81 -7.18 11.37
C LEU A 79 -7.40 -6.77 10.02
N ILE A 80 -6.74 -5.87 9.28
CA ILE A 80 -7.17 -5.44 7.94
C ILE A 80 -7.24 -6.66 7.00
N LYS A 81 -6.17 -7.43 6.89
CA LYS A 81 -6.12 -8.61 6.00
C LYS A 81 -7.18 -9.65 6.36
N SER A 82 -7.38 -9.93 7.64
CA SER A 82 -8.35 -10.92 8.12
C SER A 82 -9.80 -10.47 7.84
N LYS A 83 -10.16 -9.24 8.23
CA LYS A 83 -11.49 -8.69 8.00
C LYS A 83 -11.80 -8.57 6.50
N PHE A 84 -10.86 -8.04 5.71
CA PHE A 84 -10.98 -7.98 4.26
C PHE A 84 -11.27 -9.36 3.68
N THR A 85 -10.49 -10.37 4.02
CA THR A 85 -10.64 -11.73 3.51
C THR A 85 -12.02 -12.28 3.83
N LYS A 86 -12.52 -12.09 5.07
CA LYS A 86 -13.86 -12.53 5.49
C LYS A 86 -14.95 -11.87 4.67
N LEU A 87 -14.91 -10.55 4.52
CA LEU A 87 -15.90 -9.79 3.75
C LEU A 87 -15.80 -10.09 2.24
N TRP A 88 -14.58 -10.25 1.72
CA TRP A 88 -14.36 -10.64 0.33
C TRP A 88 -15.10 -11.92 -0.03
N PHE A 89 -14.96 -12.97 0.80
CA PHE A 89 -15.70 -14.22 0.57
C PHE A 89 -17.21 -14.08 0.75
N ALA A 90 -17.64 -13.31 1.75
CA ALA A 90 -19.07 -13.05 1.98
C ALA A 90 -19.73 -12.34 0.78
N ASN A 91 -18.95 -11.62 -0.04
CA ASN A 91 -19.41 -10.94 -1.25
C ASN A 91 -19.06 -11.70 -2.56
N GLY A 92 -18.91 -13.02 -2.49
CA GLY A 92 -18.67 -13.85 -3.67
C GLY A 92 -17.22 -13.85 -4.19
N GLY A 93 -16.29 -13.27 -3.43
CA GLY A 93 -14.88 -13.29 -3.78
C GLY A 93 -14.28 -14.70 -3.67
N SER A 94 -13.19 -14.93 -4.38
CA SER A 94 -12.48 -16.20 -4.41
C SER A 94 -11.06 -16.11 -3.88
N ASP A 95 -10.50 -17.24 -3.46
CA ASP A 95 -9.07 -17.39 -3.19
C ASP A 95 -8.39 -18.27 -4.26
N LYS A 96 -7.08 -18.38 -4.16
CA LYS A 96 -6.28 -19.34 -4.91
C LYS A 96 -5.85 -20.45 -3.95
N LYS A 97 -5.79 -21.68 -4.47
CA LYS A 97 -5.27 -22.84 -3.71
C LYS A 97 -3.88 -22.52 -3.15
N VAL A 98 -3.69 -22.82 -1.89
CA VAL A 98 -2.45 -22.57 -1.16
C VAL A 98 -1.78 -23.89 -0.77
N SER A 99 -0.49 -23.83 -0.40
CA SER A 99 0.25 -24.99 0.08
C SER A 99 -0.32 -25.53 1.39
N LEU A 100 -0.06 -26.82 1.68
CA LEU A 100 -0.47 -27.48 2.95
C LEU A 100 -0.01 -26.71 4.19
N SER A 101 1.21 -26.14 4.17
CA SER A 101 1.73 -25.30 5.25
C SER A 101 0.87 -24.06 5.52
N ARG A 102 0.29 -23.45 4.47
CA ARG A 102 -0.59 -22.31 4.60
C ARG A 102 -1.98 -22.73 5.08
N THR A 103 -2.49 -23.84 4.56
CA THR A 103 -3.79 -24.40 4.99
C THR A 103 -3.77 -24.76 6.48
N LYS A 104 -2.71 -25.39 6.99
CA LYS A 104 -2.54 -25.68 8.43
C LYS A 104 -2.56 -24.45 9.33
N ARG A 105 -2.24 -23.27 8.79
CA ARG A 105 -2.28 -21.97 9.50
C ARG A 105 -3.56 -21.18 9.22
N SER A 106 -4.56 -21.78 8.60
CA SER A 106 -5.80 -21.12 8.17
C SER A 106 -5.56 -19.89 7.27
N GLU A 107 -4.43 -19.87 6.54
CA GLU A 107 -4.14 -18.81 5.58
C GLU A 107 -4.86 -19.09 4.27
N ARG A 108 -5.56 -18.08 3.76
CA ARG A 108 -6.27 -18.14 2.47
C ARG A 108 -5.41 -17.52 1.36
N GLY A 109 -5.65 -17.92 0.12
CA GLY A 109 -4.95 -17.42 -1.06
C GLY A 109 -5.41 -16.03 -1.52
N VAL A 110 -5.56 -15.08 -0.60
CA VAL A 110 -5.93 -13.69 -0.86
C VAL A 110 -4.71 -12.77 -0.74
N TRP A 111 -3.92 -12.92 0.30
CA TRP A 111 -2.77 -12.07 0.59
C TRP A 111 -1.46 -12.84 0.62
N GLN A 112 -0.35 -12.16 0.27
CA GLN A 112 0.96 -12.66 0.65
C GLN A 112 1.08 -12.69 2.19
N ARG A 113 1.80 -13.69 2.72
CA ARG A 113 1.98 -13.88 4.16
C ARG A 113 2.65 -12.69 4.79
N ARG A 114 3.80 -12.31 4.25
CA ARG A 114 4.60 -11.18 4.71
C ARG A 114 4.21 -9.93 3.93
N PHE A 115 4.53 -8.78 4.47
CA PHE A 115 4.52 -7.50 3.82
C PHE A 115 5.87 -6.84 4.05
N TRP A 116 6.19 -5.87 3.23
CA TRP A 116 7.38 -5.06 3.39
C TRP A 116 7.06 -3.86 4.28
N GLU A 117 7.99 -3.50 5.19
CA GLU A 117 7.95 -2.27 5.93
C GLU A 117 9.32 -1.57 5.92
N HIS A 118 9.31 -0.25 5.90
CA HIS A 118 10.48 0.61 6.03
C HIS A 118 10.18 1.76 6.98
N LEU A 119 11.04 1.96 8.00
CA LEU A 119 10.94 3.11 8.90
C LEU A 119 11.45 4.35 8.19
N ILE A 120 10.61 5.35 8.04
CA ILE A 120 10.97 6.66 7.49
C ILE A 120 11.80 7.44 8.50
N ARG A 121 13.04 7.76 8.14
CA ARG A 121 14.04 8.34 9.07
C ARG A 121 14.28 9.83 8.88
N SER A 122 13.82 10.42 7.80
CA SER A 122 14.02 11.82 7.49
C SER A 122 12.93 12.38 6.59
N GLN A 123 12.83 13.71 6.51
CA GLN A 123 11.91 14.38 5.59
C GLN A 123 12.25 14.06 4.12
N LYS A 124 13.53 13.91 3.79
CA LYS A 124 13.97 13.50 2.44
C LYS A 124 13.53 12.06 2.12
N ASP A 125 13.64 11.15 3.09
CA ASP A 125 13.17 9.77 2.97
C ASP A 125 11.64 9.74 2.80
N PHE A 126 10.90 10.50 3.61
CA PHE A 126 9.47 10.67 3.48
C PHE A 126 9.05 11.17 2.09
N ALA A 127 9.68 12.25 1.60
CA ALA A 127 9.35 12.83 0.30
C ALA A 127 9.56 11.82 -0.84
N LYS A 128 10.68 11.11 -0.85
CA LYS A 128 10.97 10.09 -1.87
C LYS A 128 9.95 8.95 -1.90
N HIS A 129 9.56 8.43 -0.74
CA HIS A 129 8.56 7.37 -0.66
C HIS A 129 7.16 7.89 -1.02
N MET A 130 6.85 9.14 -0.71
CA MET A 130 5.60 9.77 -1.13
C MET A 130 5.54 9.96 -2.65
N ASP A 131 6.62 10.46 -3.25
CA ASP A 131 6.77 10.57 -4.70
C ASP A 131 6.61 9.21 -5.38
N TYR A 132 7.24 8.18 -4.80
CA TYR A 132 7.11 6.81 -5.29
C TYR A 132 5.67 6.30 -5.24
N ILE A 133 4.94 6.51 -4.12
CA ILE A 133 3.53 6.14 -3.99
C ILE A 133 2.69 6.79 -5.09
N HIS A 134 2.86 8.09 -5.29
CA HIS A 134 2.02 8.85 -6.21
C HIS A 134 2.36 8.58 -7.69
N TYR A 135 3.62 8.31 -8.00
CA TYR A 135 4.05 7.97 -9.37
C TYR A 135 3.78 6.51 -9.74
N ASN A 136 3.50 5.65 -8.78
CA ASN A 136 3.41 4.20 -8.98
C ASN A 136 2.44 3.76 -10.10
N PRO A 137 1.23 4.34 -10.26
CA PRO A 137 0.34 4.00 -11.37
C PRO A 137 0.94 4.31 -12.75
N VAL A 138 1.74 5.37 -12.87
CA VAL A 138 2.45 5.73 -14.10
C VAL A 138 3.63 4.78 -14.34
N LYS A 139 4.39 4.46 -13.27
CA LYS A 139 5.48 3.48 -13.30
C LYS A 139 5.03 2.13 -13.87
N HIS A 140 3.84 1.67 -13.47
CA HIS A 140 3.25 0.41 -13.94
C HIS A 140 2.48 0.55 -15.28
N GLY A 141 2.43 1.72 -15.88
CA GLY A 141 1.78 1.94 -17.17
C GLY A 141 0.25 1.90 -17.14
N TYR A 142 -0.37 1.99 -15.97
CA TYR A 142 -1.83 2.03 -15.86
C TYR A 142 -2.41 3.36 -16.35
N VAL A 143 -1.68 4.44 -16.17
CA VAL A 143 -2.04 5.80 -16.61
C VAL A 143 -0.81 6.56 -17.07
N LYS A 144 -1.01 7.67 -17.79
CA LYS A 144 0.08 8.58 -18.21
C LYS A 144 0.40 9.66 -17.19
N CYS A 145 -0.56 10.00 -16.33
CA CYS A 145 -0.42 11.05 -15.33
C CYS A 145 -0.93 10.57 -13.96
N PRO A 146 -0.26 10.90 -12.84
CA PRO A 146 -0.69 10.50 -11.50
C PRO A 146 -2.13 10.92 -11.16
N HIS A 147 -2.59 12.09 -11.62
CA HIS A 147 -3.95 12.58 -11.37
C HIS A 147 -5.05 11.72 -12.03
N GLN A 148 -4.72 10.93 -13.04
CA GLN A 148 -5.67 10.03 -13.70
C GLN A 148 -5.99 8.79 -12.85
N TRP A 149 -5.21 8.52 -11.79
CA TRP A 149 -5.42 7.35 -10.94
C TRP A 149 -6.30 7.68 -9.73
N LYS A 150 -7.56 7.23 -9.78
CA LYS A 150 -8.59 7.53 -8.78
C LYS A 150 -8.22 7.07 -7.35
N TYR A 151 -7.54 5.93 -7.22
CA TYR A 151 -7.31 5.29 -5.93
C TYR A 151 -5.93 5.66 -5.35
N SER A 152 -5.68 6.96 -5.27
CA SER A 152 -4.45 7.55 -4.74
C SER A 152 -4.74 8.76 -3.87
N THR A 153 -3.92 8.99 -2.86
CA THR A 153 -3.92 10.24 -2.09
C THR A 153 -3.33 11.41 -2.86
N PHE A 154 -2.83 11.22 -4.08
CA PHE A 154 -2.29 12.29 -4.92
C PHE A 154 -3.23 13.50 -5.01
N HIS A 155 -4.52 13.27 -5.25
CA HIS A 155 -5.54 14.34 -5.33
C HIS A 155 -5.62 15.21 -4.08
N ARG A 156 -5.46 14.61 -2.88
CA ARG A 156 -5.42 15.36 -1.62
C ARG A 156 -4.19 16.26 -1.54
N TRP A 157 -3.05 15.78 -2.04
CA TRP A 157 -1.79 16.51 -2.02
C TRP A 157 -1.76 17.62 -3.09
N VAL A 158 -2.42 17.44 -4.23
CA VAL A 158 -2.68 18.51 -5.22
C VAL A 158 -3.57 19.58 -4.62
N LYS A 159 -4.69 19.18 -3.97
CA LYS A 159 -5.59 20.12 -3.29
C LYS A 159 -4.90 20.95 -2.20
N ASN A 160 -3.87 20.40 -1.58
CA ASN A 160 -3.04 21.09 -0.57
C ASN A 160 -1.84 21.82 -1.19
N GLU A 161 -1.81 21.99 -2.52
CA GLU A 161 -0.77 22.74 -3.25
C GLU A 161 0.67 22.19 -3.10
N ILE A 162 0.79 20.91 -2.66
CA ILE A 162 2.11 20.25 -2.52
C ILE A 162 2.62 19.74 -3.87
N TYR A 163 1.71 19.22 -4.72
CA TYR A 163 2.01 18.82 -6.09
C TYR A 163 1.20 19.63 -7.08
N PRO A 164 1.80 20.04 -8.23
CA PRO A 164 1.00 20.52 -9.35
C PRO A 164 0.20 19.35 -9.95
N GLU A 165 -0.97 19.63 -10.52
CA GLU A 165 -1.84 18.58 -11.09
C GLU A 165 -1.15 17.75 -12.19
N ASN A 166 -0.31 18.40 -13.00
CA ASN A 166 0.44 17.78 -14.08
C ASN A 166 1.80 17.19 -13.63
N TRP A 167 2.02 17.02 -12.32
CA TRP A 167 3.26 16.51 -11.77
C TRP A 167 3.66 15.17 -12.42
N LEU A 168 4.86 15.10 -12.97
CA LEU A 168 5.46 13.92 -13.61
C LEU A 168 4.55 13.20 -14.64
N CYS A 169 3.65 13.94 -15.32
CA CYS A 169 2.89 13.40 -16.42
C CYS A 169 3.80 12.94 -17.56
N GLN A 170 3.53 11.76 -18.13
CA GLN A 170 4.25 11.16 -19.25
C GLN A 170 3.45 11.30 -20.55
N CYS A 171 2.82 12.46 -20.75
CA CYS A 171 2.00 12.73 -21.94
C CYS A 171 2.84 13.05 -23.19
N ASN A 172 4.08 13.52 -22.99
CA ASN A 172 5.05 13.85 -24.05
C ASN A 172 6.29 12.97 -23.91
N GLU A 173 6.96 12.65 -25.01
CA GLU A 173 8.16 11.79 -25.05
C GLU A 173 9.35 12.37 -24.26
N ASN A 174 9.41 13.70 -24.09
CA ASN A 174 10.48 14.40 -23.38
C ASN A 174 10.25 14.55 -21.87
N CYS A 175 9.24 13.89 -21.29
CA CYS A 175 8.96 14.00 -19.85
C CYS A 175 10.04 13.28 -19.04
N LYS A 176 10.62 14.00 -18.07
CA LYS A 176 11.61 13.44 -17.14
C LYS A 176 10.98 12.37 -16.27
N LYS A 177 11.53 11.16 -16.31
CA LYS A 177 11.13 10.09 -15.40
C LYS A 177 11.85 10.30 -14.06
N PRO A 178 11.15 10.09 -12.92
CA PRO A 178 11.80 10.14 -11.61
C PRO A 178 12.72 8.94 -11.43
N ASP A 179 13.83 9.19 -10.70
CA ASP A 179 14.77 8.15 -10.30
C ASP A 179 14.45 7.68 -8.88
N PHE A 180 14.14 6.39 -8.73
CA PHE A 180 13.86 5.73 -7.45
C PHE A 180 14.93 4.69 -7.05
N GLU A 181 16.07 4.63 -7.74
CA GLU A 181 17.13 3.65 -7.43
C GLU A 181 17.58 3.75 -5.96
N ASN A 182 17.67 4.98 -5.42
CA ASN A 182 18.07 5.22 -4.03
C ASN A 182 17.13 4.64 -2.96
N ILE A 183 15.90 4.26 -3.32
CA ILE A 183 14.92 3.66 -2.39
C ILE A 183 14.53 2.24 -2.80
N LYS A 184 15.13 1.68 -3.84
CA LYS A 184 14.79 0.34 -4.37
C LYS A 184 14.80 -0.74 -3.30
N ASN A 185 15.78 -0.71 -2.39
CA ASN A 185 15.89 -1.66 -1.29
C ASN A 185 14.90 -1.41 -0.13
N SER A 186 14.15 -0.31 -0.17
CA SER A 186 13.20 0.09 0.88
C SER A 186 11.73 0.03 0.46
N ILE A 187 11.44 -0.39 -0.78
CA ILE A 187 10.07 -0.45 -1.31
C ILE A 187 9.50 -1.86 -1.44
N GLY A 188 10.33 -2.91 -1.41
CA GLY A 188 9.88 -4.31 -1.36
C GLY A 188 9.14 -4.81 -2.60
N GLU A 189 9.51 -4.33 -3.78
CA GLU A 189 9.06 -4.82 -5.11
C GLU A 189 10.12 -5.67 -5.80
#